data_615603e4edd13fca40b4c78b38b08e04
#
_entry.id   615603e4edd13fca40b4c78b38b08e04
#
_cell.length_a   1.000
_cell.length_b   1.000
_cell.length_c   1.000
_cell.angle_alpha   90.00
_cell.angle_beta   90.00
_cell.angle_gamma   90.00
#
_symmetry.space_group_name_H-M   'P 1'
#
loop_
_entity.id
_entity.type
_entity.pdbx_description
1 polymer ?
#
loop_
_entity_poly.entity_id
_entity_poly.type
_entity_poly.pdbx_seq_one_letter_code
_entity_poly.pdbx_strand_id
1 'polypeptide(L)'
;MSKFDALNNQWNVPLEVSIEQLNLSVSELKDIQLSNEGLIQAIKGVFSKGFNALRVGVNKLLETEQKQLTINEAYANKLTNNALKSNYAYLMDRMVSVPAGMNTTYVNYTAHSLKMSEMFKNTMGMVEQLRSDIGRVISTEDGIKDSTIFSDAIYIKTSKELKKELDVLNKLRKGDEYNAVREYGKVFKNNNELIQSNEIARKTNTNINSIDRKKLTMSVETTMEYVKELSALAQSTGFSRQLIVKIGNAVACVAELVEAFSASVFNQEMIVKALDNVNEEISGLV
;
A
#
# COMPACT_ATOMS: atom_id res chain seq x y z
N MET A 1 -18.10 30.29 3.29
CA MET A 1 -17.75 28.85 3.15
C MET A 1 -18.18 28.44 1.75
N SER A 2 -17.24 28.22 0.85
CA SER A 2 -17.55 27.85 -0.53
C SER A 2 -18.07 26.41 -0.59
N LYS A 3 -18.85 26.08 -1.64
CA LYS A 3 -19.25 24.67 -1.90
C LYS A 3 -18.03 23.74 -2.00
N PHE A 4 -16.85 24.27 -2.31
CA PHE A 4 -15.57 23.57 -2.35
C PHE A 4 -15.05 23.21 -0.94
N ASP A 5 -15.24 24.10 0.07
CA ASP A 5 -14.78 23.81 1.45
C ASP A 5 -15.64 22.74 2.13
N ALA A 6 -16.95 22.71 1.82
CA ALA A 6 -17.85 21.67 2.32
C ALA A 6 -17.57 20.29 1.67
N LEU A 7 -17.15 20.28 0.40
CA LEU A 7 -16.66 19.06 -0.28
C LEU A 7 -15.33 18.60 0.30
N ASN A 8 -14.36 19.48 0.56
CA ASN A 8 -13.08 19.13 1.15
C ASN A 8 -13.20 18.53 2.57
N ASN A 9 -14.13 18.98 3.40
CA ASN A 9 -14.34 18.42 4.74
C ASN A 9 -14.97 17.01 4.75
N GLN A 10 -15.65 16.59 3.68
CA GLN A 10 -16.08 15.19 3.50
C GLN A 10 -14.94 14.25 3.03
N TRP A 11 -13.76 14.80 2.70
CA TRP A 11 -12.68 14.10 2.01
C TRP A 11 -11.54 13.67 2.92
N ASN A 12 -11.57 14.03 4.20
CA ASN A 12 -10.53 13.68 5.19
C ASN A 12 -10.77 12.34 5.91
N VAL A 13 -11.54 11.43 5.31
CA VAL A 13 -11.69 10.09 5.85
C VAL A 13 -10.42 9.30 5.48
N PRO A 14 -9.68 8.74 6.47
CA PRO A 14 -8.53 7.89 6.18
C PRO A 14 -8.91 6.72 5.26
N LEU A 15 -7.99 6.30 4.39
CA LEU A 15 -8.25 5.20 3.45
C LEU A 15 -8.62 3.91 4.19
N GLU A 16 -7.96 3.61 5.29
CA GLU A 16 -8.29 2.48 6.20
C GLU A 16 -9.76 2.48 6.60
N VAL A 17 -10.27 3.62 7.07
CA VAL A 17 -11.69 3.77 7.46
C VAL A 17 -12.61 3.57 6.27
N SER A 18 -12.24 4.07 5.08
CA SER A 18 -13.02 3.89 3.85
C SER A 18 -13.07 2.41 3.43
N ILE A 19 -11.97 1.68 3.59
CA ILE A 19 -11.87 0.23 3.32
C ILE A 19 -12.70 -0.55 4.34
N GLU A 20 -12.63 -0.22 5.63
CA GLU A 20 -13.45 -0.85 6.67
C GLU A 20 -14.94 -0.67 6.42
N GLN A 21 -15.37 0.55 6.07
CA GLN A 21 -16.77 0.82 5.73
C GLN A 21 -17.25 0.01 4.53
N LEU A 22 -16.39 -0.17 3.51
CA LEU A 22 -16.69 -1.00 2.35
C LEU A 22 -16.83 -2.48 2.76
N ASN A 23 -15.89 -3.01 3.54
CA ASN A 23 -15.90 -4.38 4.01
C ASN A 23 -17.14 -4.68 4.88
N LEU A 24 -17.54 -3.76 5.77
CA LEU A 24 -18.76 -3.86 6.55
C LEU A 24 -19.99 -3.94 5.65
N SER A 25 -20.09 -3.08 4.64
CA SER A 25 -21.24 -3.10 3.71
C SER A 25 -21.29 -4.36 2.86
N VAL A 26 -20.14 -4.91 2.46
CA VAL A 26 -20.06 -6.20 1.77
C VAL A 26 -20.52 -7.33 2.69
N SER A 27 -20.15 -7.30 3.97
CA SER A 27 -20.59 -8.28 4.98
C SER A 27 -22.10 -8.18 5.23
N GLU A 28 -22.61 -6.98 5.47
CA GLU A 28 -24.04 -6.73 5.65
C GLU A 28 -24.85 -7.28 4.46
N LEU A 29 -24.37 -7.04 3.22
CA LEU A 29 -25.05 -7.54 2.03
C LEU A 29 -25.07 -9.08 1.96
N LYS A 30 -24.11 -9.78 2.57
CA LYS A 30 -24.10 -11.26 2.65
C LYS A 30 -25.15 -11.79 3.61
N ASP A 31 -25.34 -11.11 4.75
CA ASP A 31 -26.01 -11.68 5.93
C ASP A 31 -27.49 -11.28 6.02
N ILE A 32 -27.97 -10.27 5.29
CA ILE A 32 -29.30 -9.70 5.50
C ILE A 32 -30.36 -10.39 4.62
N GLN A 33 -31.49 -10.79 5.25
CA GLN A 33 -32.77 -11.04 4.58
C GLN A 33 -33.48 -9.68 4.38
N LEU A 34 -33.23 -9.04 3.27
CA LEU A 34 -33.78 -7.71 2.96
C LEU A 34 -35.05 -7.80 2.10
N SER A 35 -35.98 -6.86 2.29
CA SER A 35 -36.96 -6.50 1.28
C SER A 35 -36.22 -6.05 -0.02
N ASN A 36 -36.86 -6.09 -1.18
CA ASN A 36 -36.26 -5.66 -2.44
C ASN A 36 -35.72 -4.24 -2.38
N GLU A 37 -36.38 -3.32 -1.69
CA GLU A 37 -35.96 -1.94 -1.51
C GLU A 37 -34.70 -1.84 -0.62
N GLY A 38 -34.66 -2.58 0.48
CA GLY A 38 -33.50 -2.68 1.37
C GLY A 38 -32.27 -3.26 0.66
N LEU A 39 -32.48 -4.25 -0.22
CA LEU A 39 -31.41 -4.83 -1.03
C LEU A 39 -30.82 -3.80 -1.99
N ILE A 40 -31.65 -3.02 -2.71
CA ILE A 40 -31.18 -1.97 -3.60
C ILE A 40 -30.36 -0.91 -2.86
N GLN A 41 -30.78 -0.51 -1.65
CA GLN A 41 -30.06 0.45 -0.83
C GLN A 41 -28.71 -0.11 -0.35
N ALA A 42 -28.67 -1.38 0.06
CA ALA A 42 -27.43 -2.03 0.46
C ALA A 42 -26.43 -2.15 -0.71
N ILE A 43 -26.89 -2.50 -1.90
CA ILE A 43 -26.08 -2.54 -3.14
C ILE A 43 -25.49 -1.16 -3.45
N LYS A 44 -26.33 -0.12 -3.43
CA LYS A 44 -25.84 1.27 -3.61
C LYS A 44 -24.80 1.65 -2.56
N GLY A 45 -25.00 1.20 -1.31
CA GLY A 45 -24.05 1.39 -0.23
C GLY A 45 -22.66 0.80 -0.54
N VAL A 46 -22.61 -0.44 -1.05
CA VAL A 46 -21.33 -1.09 -1.43
C VAL A 46 -20.62 -0.28 -2.52
N PHE A 47 -21.31 0.10 -3.59
CA PHE A 47 -20.68 0.86 -4.68
C PHE A 47 -20.26 2.26 -4.27
N SER A 48 -21.07 2.97 -3.49
CA SER A 48 -20.73 4.31 -3.01
C SER A 48 -19.48 4.29 -2.11
N LYS A 49 -19.38 3.29 -1.21
CA LYS A 49 -18.22 3.13 -0.33
C LYS A 49 -16.99 2.65 -1.12
N GLY A 50 -17.18 1.76 -2.10
CA GLY A 50 -16.12 1.33 -3.02
C GLY A 50 -15.55 2.49 -3.83
N PHE A 51 -16.40 3.32 -4.40
CA PHE A 51 -15.99 4.55 -5.08
C PHE A 51 -15.17 5.47 -4.15
N ASN A 52 -15.63 5.67 -2.91
CA ASN A 52 -14.93 6.51 -1.95
C ASN A 52 -13.56 5.94 -1.57
N ALA A 53 -13.45 4.62 -1.33
CA ALA A 53 -12.18 3.98 -1.03
C ALA A 53 -11.17 4.14 -2.17
N LEU A 54 -11.57 3.88 -3.42
CA LEU A 54 -10.72 4.09 -4.59
C LEU A 54 -10.31 5.56 -4.76
N ARG A 55 -11.22 6.52 -4.53
CA ARG A 55 -10.94 7.95 -4.62
C ARG A 55 -9.90 8.41 -3.60
N VAL A 56 -10.02 7.96 -2.35
CA VAL A 56 -9.00 8.26 -1.33
C VAL A 56 -7.67 7.58 -1.71
N GLY A 57 -7.73 6.38 -2.29
CA GLY A 57 -6.57 5.68 -2.83
C GLY A 57 -5.85 6.48 -3.94
N VAL A 58 -6.59 7.08 -4.88
CA VAL A 58 -6.02 7.96 -5.92
C VAL A 58 -5.23 9.11 -5.30
N ASN A 59 -5.79 9.79 -4.29
CA ASN A 59 -5.10 10.89 -3.62
C ASN A 59 -3.79 10.41 -2.99
N LYS A 60 -3.78 9.24 -2.35
CA LYS A 60 -2.56 8.63 -1.79
C LYS A 60 -1.52 8.30 -2.86
N LEU A 61 -1.94 7.80 -4.02
CA LEU A 61 -1.03 7.55 -5.14
C LEU A 61 -0.39 8.85 -5.66
N LEU A 62 -1.19 9.91 -5.84
CA LEU A 62 -0.70 11.22 -6.28
C LEU A 62 0.37 11.78 -5.33
N GLU A 63 0.22 11.61 -4.01
CA GLU A 63 1.23 11.98 -3.02
C GLU A 63 2.56 11.23 -3.22
N THR A 64 2.53 10.03 -3.82
CA THR A 64 3.73 9.22 -4.06
C THR A 64 4.40 9.49 -5.42
N GLU A 65 3.71 10.10 -6.37
CA GLU A 65 4.20 10.26 -7.76
C GLU A 65 5.55 11.01 -7.86
N GLN A 66 5.74 12.01 -7.00
CA GLN A 66 6.94 12.84 -7.00
C GLN A 66 8.10 12.26 -6.17
N LYS A 67 7.89 11.14 -5.47
CA LYS A 67 8.89 10.56 -4.57
C LYS A 67 9.87 9.69 -5.35
N GLN A 68 11.10 10.15 -5.49
CA GLN A 68 12.21 9.35 -5.99
C GLN A 68 12.96 8.71 -4.81
N LEU A 69 13.05 7.39 -4.83
CA LEU A 69 13.73 6.61 -3.81
C LEU A 69 15.13 6.24 -4.31
N THR A 70 16.15 6.92 -3.79
CA THR A 70 17.56 6.71 -4.15
C THR A 70 18.44 6.84 -2.92
N ILE A 71 19.44 5.99 -2.80
CA ILE A 71 20.50 6.09 -1.78
C ILE A 71 21.59 7.03 -2.30
N ASN A 72 22.20 7.80 -1.40
CA ASN A 72 23.34 8.62 -1.74
C ASN A 72 24.60 7.76 -1.92
N GLU A 73 24.90 7.44 -3.19
CA GLU A 73 26.02 6.57 -3.54
C GLU A 73 27.41 7.18 -3.21
N ALA A 74 27.50 8.51 -3.06
CA ALA A 74 28.76 9.16 -2.71
C ALA A 74 29.27 8.74 -1.32
N TYR A 75 28.37 8.43 -0.40
CA TYR A 75 28.72 7.95 0.94
C TYR A 75 28.69 6.41 1.00
N ALA A 76 27.64 5.79 0.49
CA ALA A 76 27.45 4.34 0.58
C ALA A 76 28.61 3.55 -0.08
N ASN A 77 29.18 4.03 -1.17
CA ASN A 77 30.29 3.37 -1.87
C ASN A 77 31.66 3.51 -1.16
N LYS A 78 31.81 4.41 -0.20
CA LYS A 78 33.02 4.49 0.65
C LYS A 78 33.07 3.40 1.72
N LEU A 79 31.92 2.82 2.05
CA LEU A 79 31.80 1.82 3.11
C LEU A 79 32.23 0.45 2.57
N THR A 80 33.44 0.04 2.90
CA THR A 80 33.97 -1.28 2.55
C THR A 80 33.96 -2.21 3.75
N ASN A 81 33.88 -3.52 3.50
CA ASN A 81 33.94 -4.53 4.57
C ASN A 81 35.21 -4.39 5.41
N ASN A 82 36.34 -4.09 4.80
CA ASN A 82 37.62 -3.95 5.51
C ASN A 82 37.64 -2.70 6.40
N ALA A 83 37.16 -1.56 5.90
CA ALA A 83 37.08 -0.32 6.65
C ALA A 83 36.13 -0.46 7.86
N LEU A 84 34.94 -1.00 7.66
CA LEU A 84 33.98 -1.25 8.74
C LEU A 84 34.51 -2.26 9.75
N LYS A 85 35.19 -3.33 9.30
CA LYS A 85 35.77 -4.34 10.19
C LYS A 85 36.85 -3.75 11.08
N SER A 86 37.73 -2.93 10.52
CA SER A 86 38.83 -2.31 11.27
C SER A 86 38.35 -1.33 12.34
N ASN A 87 37.20 -0.70 12.12
CA ASN A 87 36.65 0.34 12.99
C ASN A 87 35.44 -0.13 13.82
N TYR A 88 35.03 -1.40 13.72
CA TYR A 88 33.76 -1.86 14.30
C TYR A 88 33.68 -1.62 15.82
N ALA A 89 34.74 -1.90 16.56
CA ALA A 89 34.78 -1.68 18.02
C ALA A 89 34.59 -0.20 18.38
N TYR A 90 35.09 0.71 17.58
CA TYR A 90 34.94 2.15 17.74
C TYR A 90 33.54 2.64 17.37
N LEU A 91 32.89 1.96 16.42
CA LEU A 91 31.56 2.33 15.94
C LEU A 91 30.44 1.86 16.88
N MET A 92 30.66 0.84 17.69
CA MET A 92 29.60 0.17 18.47
C MET A 92 28.75 1.10 19.33
N ASP A 93 29.37 2.08 19.97
CA ASP A 93 28.72 3.02 20.90
C ASP A 93 28.27 4.32 20.19
N ARG A 94 28.49 4.43 18.87
CA ARG A 94 28.05 5.60 18.10
C ARG A 94 26.53 5.61 17.96
N MET A 95 25.96 6.79 18.15
CA MET A 95 24.53 7.00 17.95
C MET A 95 24.28 7.23 16.47
N VAL A 96 23.45 6.42 15.87
CA VAL A 96 23.11 6.49 14.44
C VAL A 96 21.60 6.65 14.22
N SER A 97 21.25 7.29 13.12
CA SER A 97 19.86 7.49 12.73
C SER A 97 19.18 6.18 12.43
N VAL A 98 17.93 6.03 12.87
CA VAL A 98 17.06 4.89 12.57
C VAL A 98 15.69 5.37 12.12
N PRO A 99 14.97 4.61 11.28
CA PRO A 99 13.56 4.86 11.03
C PRO A 99 12.79 4.86 12.34
N ALA A 100 11.90 5.83 12.51
CA ALA A 100 11.11 5.92 13.72
C ALA A 100 10.35 4.63 14.01
N GLY A 101 10.34 4.25 15.27
CA GLY A 101 9.68 3.02 15.72
C GLY A 101 10.34 1.72 15.28
N MET A 102 11.48 1.74 14.59
CA MET A 102 12.23 0.52 14.29
C MET A 102 12.63 -0.18 15.59
N ASN A 103 12.18 -1.42 15.79
CA ASN A 103 12.44 -2.21 17.00
C ASN A 103 13.32 -3.44 16.76
N THR A 104 13.97 -3.52 15.59
CA THR A 104 14.83 -4.61 15.16
C THR A 104 16.10 -4.07 14.51
N THR A 105 16.94 -4.95 13.96
CA THR A 105 18.11 -4.53 13.16
C THR A 105 17.69 -3.93 11.81
N TYR A 106 18.58 -3.10 11.24
CA TYR A 106 18.34 -2.54 9.91
C TYR A 106 18.13 -3.63 8.84
N VAL A 107 18.94 -4.69 8.87
CA VAL A 107 18.82 -5.80 7.90
C VAL A 107 17.44 -6.43 7.94
N ASN A 108 16.92 -6.73 9.14
CA ASN A 108 15.59 -7.32 9.26
C ASN A 108 14.49 -6.36 8.77
N TYR A 109 14.60 -5.08 9.10
CA TYR A 109 13.62 -4.06 8.74
C TYR A 109 13.61 -3.82 7.22
N THR A 110 14.78 -3.66 6.61
CA THR A 110 14.92 -3.48 5.16
C THR A 110 14.56 -4.75 4.39
N ALA A 111 14.87 -5.94 4.90
CA ALA A 111 14.46 -7.20 4.27
C ALA A 111 12.94 -7.35 4.18
N HIS A 112 12.21 -6.92 5.21
CA HIS A 112 10.75 -6.92 5.16
C HIS A 112 10.20 -5.91 4.14
N SER A 113 10.79 -4.71 4.06
CA SER A 113 10.46 -3.72 3.05
C SER A 113 10.71 -4.25 1.63
N LEU A 114 11.80 -4.99 1.40
CA LEU A 114 12.07 -5.66 0.12
C LEU A 114 10.97 -6.66 -0.23
N LYS A 115 10.60 -7.54 0.70
CA LYS A 115 9.53 -8.52 0.49
C LYS A 115 8.21 -7.86 0.09
N MET A 116 7.84 -6.75 0.75
CA MET A 116 6.66 -5.98 0.38
C MET A 116 6.77 -5.43 -1.05
N SER A 117 7.92 -4.87 -1.42
CA SER A 117 8.13 -4.32 -2.76
C SER A 117 8.06 -5.38 -3.87
N GLU A 118 8.54 -6.59 -3.61
CA GLU A 118 8.41 -7.74 -4.52
C GLU A 118 6.95 -8.17 -4.68
N MET A 119 6.18 -8.16 -3.58
CA MET A 119 4.75 -8.47 -3.64
C MET A 119 4.00 -7.46 -4.50
N PHE A 120 4.27 -6.15 -4.36
CA PHE A 120 3.63 -5.14 -5.22
C PHE A 120 3.96 -5.32 -6.69
N LYS A 121 5.21 -5.62 -7.03
CA LYS A 121 5.62 -5.90 -8.41
C LYS A 121 4.78 -7.01 -9.04
N ASN A 122 4.41 -8.02 -8.25
CA ASN A 122 3.63 -9.17 -8.71
C ASN A 122 2.12 -8.92 -8.72
N THR A 123 1.61 -8.00 -7.90
CA THR A 123 0.16 -7.82 -7.68
C THR A 123 -0.42 -6.56 -8.31
N MET A 124 0.39 -5.57 -8.70
CA MET A 124 -0.12 -4.31 -9.29
C MET A 124 -0.92 -4.52 -10.57
N GLY A 125 -0.66 -5.57 -11.34
CA GLY A 125 -1.46 -5.97 -12.51
C GLY A 125 -2.93 -6.27 -12.17
N MET A 126 -3.26 -6.56 -10.91
CA MET A 126 -4.64 -6.81 -10.46
C MET A 126 -5.53 -5.58 -10.59
N VAL A 127 -4.97 -4.38 -10.55
CA VAL A 127 -5.73 -3.14 -10.76
C VAL A 127 -6.27 -3.08 -12.19
N GLU A 128 -5.42 -3.39 -13.17
CA GLU A 128 -5.81 -3.48 -14.59
C GLU A 128 -6.81 -4.63 -14.82
N GLN A 129 -6.58 -5.75 -14.16
CA GLN A 129 -7.49 -6.90 -14.23
C GLN A 129 -8.87 -6.53 -13.70
N LEU A 130 -8.96 -5.87 -12.54
CA LEU A 130 -10.24 -5.44 -11.98
C LEU A 130 -10.97 -4.48 -12.91
N ARG A 131 -10.25 -3.49 -13.47
CA ARG A 131 -10.80 -2.57 -14.45
C ARG A 131 -11.43 -3.31 -15.64
N SER A 132 -10.68 -4.27 -16.21
CA SER A 132 -11.15 -5.08 -17.34
C SER A 132 -12.36 -5.94 -16.97
N ASP A 133 -12.33 -6.58 -15.80
CA ASP A 133 -13.40 -7.47 -15.34
C ASP A 133 -14.70 -6.70 -15.08
N ILE A 134 -14.64 -5.54 -14.43
CA ILE A 134 -15.83 -4.70 -14.23
C ILE A 134 -16.36 -4.16 -15.56
N GLY A 135 -15.48 -3.70 -16.45
CA GLY A 135 -15.87 -3.23 -17.79
C GLY A 135 -16.60 -4.33 -18.58
N ARG A 136 -16.16 -5.58 -18.48
CA ARG A 136 -16.86 -6.72 -19.09
C ARG A 136 -18.25 -6.96 -18.49
N VAL A 137 -18.38 -6.85 -17.16
CA VAL A 137 -19.68 -6.98 -16.47
C VAL A 137 -20.67 -5.90 -16.98
N ILE A 138 -20.22 -4.66 -17.10
CA ILE A 138 -21.05 -3.53 -17.53
C ILE A 138 -21.48 -3.69 -19.00
N SER A 139 -20.58 -4.17 -19.88
CA SER A 139 -20.83 -4.29 -21.32
C SER A 139 -21.70 -5.47 -21.73
N THR A 140 -22.03 -6.40 -20.83
CA THR A 140 -22.80 -7.60 -21.10
C THR A 140 -24.24 -7.41 -20.62
N GLU A 141 -25.26 -7.59 -21.50
CA GLU A 141 -26.68 -7.41 -21.14
C GLU A 141 -27.10 -8.21 -19.89
N ASP A 142 -26.62 -9.46 -19.76
CA ASP A 142 -26.87 -10.32 -18.61
C ASP A 142 -25.74 -10.27 -17.57
N GLY A 143 -24.67 -9.51 -17.81
CA GLY A 143 -23.49 -9.47 -16.95
C GLY A 143 -23.76 -9.05 -15.52
N ILE A 144 -24.74 -8.17 -15.33
CA ILE A 144 -25.16 -7.68 -14.02
C ILE A 144 -25.94 -8.76 -13.23
N LYS A 145 -26.58 -9.70 -13.94
CA LYS A 145 -27.40 -10.77 -13.34
C LYS A 145 -26.61 -12.04 -13.04
N ASP A 146 -25.54 -12.30 -13.81
CA ASP A 146 -24.78 -13.54 -13.70
C ASP A 146 -23.57 -13.42 -12.75
N SER A 147 -23.63 -14.09 -11.62
CA SER A 147 -22.55 -14.13 -10.64
C SER A 147 -21.34 -14.97 -11.07
N THR A 148 -21.41 -15.74 -12.16
CA THR A 148 -20.32 -16.59 -12.64
C THR A 148 -19.32 -15.83 -13.51
N ILE A 149 -19.71 -14.68 -14.06
CA ILE A 149 -18.88 -13.83 -14.95
C ILE A 149 -17.66 -13.29 -14.22
N PHE A 150 -17.75 -13.05 -12.91
CA PHE A 150 -16.72 -12.45 -12.10
C PHE A 150 -16.24 -13.39 -10.99
N SER A 151 -14.91 -13.57 -10.88
CA SER A 151 -14.30 -14.35 -9.80
C SER A 151 -13.50 -13.44 -8.87
N ASP A 152 -13.78 -13.49 -7.58
CA ASP A 152 -13.08 -12.72 -6.54
C ASP A 152 -12.01 -13.52 -5.78
N ALA A 153 -11.79 -14.80 -6.11
CA ALA A 153 -10.92 -15.68 -5.36
C ALA A 153 -9.46 -15.17 -5.24
N ILE A 154 -8.91 -14.63 -6.35
CA ILE A 154 -7.55 -14.08 -6.34
C ILE A 154 -7.46 -12.81 -5.49
N TYR A 155 -8.49 -11.96 -5.51
CA TYR A 155 -8.55 -10.72 -4.73
C TYR A 155 -8.62 -11.03 -3.23
N ILE A 156 -9.45 -12.00 -2.82
CA ILE A 156 -9.56 -12.44 -1.41
C ILE A 156 -8.23 -13.01 -0.91
N LYS A 157 -7.55 -13.83 -1.74
CA LYS A 157 -6.24 -14.38 -1.38
C LYS A 157 -5.22 -13.27 -1.19
N THR A 158 -5.13 -12.34 -2.14
CA THR A 158 -4.17 -11.22 -2.08
C THR A 158 -4.44 -10.30 -0.91
N SER A 159 -5.71 -9.97 -0.61
CA SER A 159 -6.09 -9.17 0.56
C SER A 159 -5.59 -9.81 1.87
N LYS A 160 -5.72 -11.13 2.02
CA LYS A 160 -5.21 -11.85 3.20
C LYS A 160 -3.68 -11.80 3.31
N GLU A 161 -2.98 -11.91 2.18
CA GLU A 161 -1.52 -11.82 2.15
C GLU A 161 -1.04 -10.40 2.48
N LEU A 162 -1.68 -9.38 1.90
CA LEU A 162 -1.41 -7.96 2.19
C LEU A 162 -1.55 -7.65 3.69
N LYS A 163 -2.67 -8.02 4.28
CA LYS A 163 -2.93 -7.80 5.72
C LYS A 163 -1.87 -8.45 6.59
N LYS A 164 -1.51 -9.69 6.29
CA LYS A 164 -0.47 -10.41 7.02
C LYS A 164 0.89 -9.67 6.98
N GLU A 165 1.30 -9.20 5.81
CA GLU A 165 2.58 -8.52 5.65
C GLU A 165 2.56 -7.11 6.27
N LEU A 166 1.46 -6.38 6.17
CA LEU A 166 1.26 -5.11 6.85
C LEU A 166 1.31 -5.26 8.38
N ASP A 167 0.69 -6.30 8.94
CA ASP A 167 0.75 -6.60 10.37
C ASP A 167 2.20 -6.83 10.85
N VAL A 168 3.01 -7.51 10.02
CA VAL A 168 4.45 -7.70 10.34
C VAL A 168 5.17 -6.36 10.29
N LEU A 169 4.97 -5.54 9.25
CA LEU A 169 5.59 -4.22 9.14
C LEU A 169 5.21 -3.33 10.32
N ASN A 170 3.94 -3.29 10.70
CA ASN A 170 3.45 -2.51 11.83
C ASN A 170 4.01 -2.98 13.18
N LYS A 171 4.29 -4.28 13.34
CA LYS A 171 4.97 -4.83 14.54
C LYS A 171 6.46 -4.47 14.58
N LEU A 172 7.11 -4.42 13.44
CA LEU A 172 8.51 -4.00 13.31
C LEU A 172 8.67 -2.50 13.50
N ARG A 173 7.62 -1.72 13.24
CA ARG A 173 7.54 -0.28 13.38
C ARG A 173 6.60 0.07 14.54
N LYS A 174 7.15 0.53 15.66
CA LYS A 174 6.37 1.04 16.80
C LYS A 174 6.61 2.54 16.96
N GLY A 175 5.56 3.34 16.80
CA GLY A 175 5.58 4.81 17.02
C GLY A 175 5.53 5.62 15.72
N ASP A 176 5.19 6.90 15.87
CA ASP A 176 4.94 7.84 14.77
C ASP A 176 6.08 8.84 14.51
N GLU A 177 7.18 8.77 15.27
CA GLU A 177 8.30 9.70 15.14
C GLU A 177 9.16 9.37 13.92
N TYR A 178 9.51 10.39 13.12
CA TYR A 178 10.20 10.23 11.84
C TYR A 178 11.70 9.94 11.95
N ASN A 179 12.35 10.30 13.06
CA ASN A 179 13.77 10.03 13.28
C ASN A 179 14.01 9.66 14.75
N ALA A 180 14.57 8.51 14.97
CA ALA A 180 15.11 8.10 16.24
C ALA A 180 16.62 7.89 16.11
N VAL A 181 17.33 7.79 17.24
CA VAL A 181 18.74 7.46 17.27
C VAL A 181 18.95 6.24 18.16
N ARG A 182 19.89 5.38 17.76
CA ARG A 182 20.28 4.18 18.52
C ARG A 182 21.77 3.94 18.40
N GLU A 183 22.33 3.23 19.35
CA GLU A 183 23.73 2.77 19.27
C GLU A 183 23.92 1.87 18.04
N TYR A 184 25.00 2.10 17.29
CA TYR A 184 25.35 1.35 16.08
C TYR A 184 25.33 -0.17 16.34
N GLY A 185 25.97 -0.65 17.40
CA GLY A 185 26.02 -2.06 17.74
C GLY A 185 24.68 -2.71 18.11
N LYS A 186 23.65 -1.90 18.40
CA LYS A 186 22.28 -2.40 18.62
C LYS A 186 21.51 -2.58 17.31
N VAL A 187 21.85 -1.83 16.27
CA VAL A 187 21.17 -1.86 14.97
C VAL A 187 21.93 -2.58 13.88
N PHE A 188 23.27 -2.67 14.00
CA PHE A 188 24.16 -3.45 13.13
C PHE A 188 25.01 -4.40 13.98
N LYS A 189 24.63 -5.69 14.00
CA LYS A 189 25.27 -6.70 14.84
C LYS A 189 26.64 -7.18 14.34
N ASN A 190 26.96 -6.89 13.11
CA ASN A 190 28.24 -7.24 12.49
C ASN A 190 28.63 -6.24 11.40
N ASN A 191 29.89 -6.33 10.94
CA ASN A 191 30.48 -5.38 9.99
C ASN A 191 29.76 -5.25 8.65
N ASN A 192 29.06 -6.31 8.25
CA ASN A 192 28.46 -6.38 6.92
C ASN A 192 27.01 -5.87 6.92
N GLU A 193 26.35 -5.74 8.08
CA GLU A 193 24.92 -5.45 8.12
C GLU A 193 24.56 -4.06 7.55
N LEU A 194 25.44 -3.05 7.69
CA LEU A 194 25.23 -1.75 7.06
C LEU A 194 25.28 -1.84 5.54
N ILE A 195 26.27 -2.58 5.00
CA ILE A 195 26.41 -2.80 3.55
C ILE A 195 25.20 -3.57 3.02
N GLN A 196 24.80 -4.65 3.70
CA GLN A 196 23.63 -5.45 3.35
C GLN A 196 22.34 -4.61 3.38
N SER A 197 22.19 -3.74 4.39
CA SER A 197 21.02 -2.84 4.48
C SER A 197 20.95 -1.88 3.31
N ASN A 198 22.09 -1.32 2.87
CA ASN A 198 22.18 -0.49 1.68
C ASN A 198 21.82 -1.27 0.40
N GLU A 199 22.33 -2.49 0.23
CA GLU A 199 22.01 -3.33 -0.93
C GLU A 199 20.53 -3.70 -0.99
N ILE A 200 19.93 -4.07 0.15
CA ILE A 200 18.51 -4.39 0.25
C ILE A 200 17.68 -3.15 -0.06
N ALA A 201 18.04 -1.99 0.47
CA ALA A 201 17.33 -0.74 0.21
C ALA A 201 17.41 -0.33 -1.27
N ARG A 202 18.56 -0.53 -1.96
CA ARG A 202 18.68 -0.33 -3.43
C ARG A 202 17.72 -1.23 -4.20
N LYS A 203 17.66 -2.51 -3.86
CA LYS A 203 16.72 -3.47 -4.51
C LYS A 203 15.28 -3.05 -4.29
N THR A 204 14.93 -2.66 -3.08
CA THR A 204 13.59 -2.16 -2.73
C THR A 204 13.26 -0.91 -3.54
N ASN A 205 14.17 0.06 -3.61
CA ASN A 205 14.01 1.27 -4.43
C ASN A 205 13.77 0.94 -5.90
N THR A 206 14.56 0.01 -6.45
CA THR A 206 14.40 -0.45 -7.84
C THR A 206 13.03 -1.05 -8.08
N ASN A 207 12.54 -1.90 -7.18
CA ASN A 207 11.22 -2.51 -7.30
C ASN A 207 10.09 -1.46 -7.25
N ILE A 208 10.14 -0.55 -6.27
CA ILE A 208 9.13 0.51 -6.11
C ILE A 208 9.17 1.49 -7.28
N ASN A 209 10.37 1.93 -7.71
CA ASN A 209 10.53 2.87 -8.80
C ASN A 209 10.17 2.26 -10.18
N SER A 210 10.19 0.93 -10.31
CA SER A 210 9.76 0.24 -11.55
C SER A 210 8.24 0.26 -11.75
N ILE A 211 7.45 0.59 -10.71
CA ILE A 211 6.01 0.70 -10.81
C ILE A 211 5.66 2.07 -11.40
N ASP A 212 5.04 2.06 -12.58
CA ASP A 212 4.50 3.26 -13.20
C ASP A 212 3.30 3.78 -12.41
N ARG A 213 3.57 4.70 -11.47
CA ARG A 213 2.58 5.24 -10.54
C ARG A 213 1.51 6.05 -11.26
N LYS A 214 1.89 6.78 -12.33
CA LYS A 214 0.93 7.54 -13.14
C LYS A 214 -0.05 6.61 -13.85
N LYS A 215 0.45 5.54 -14.46
CA LYS A 215 -0.41 4.52 -15.08
C LYS A 215 -1.30 3.85 -14.03
N LEU A 216 -0.75 3.54 -12.85
CA LEU A 216 -1.51 2.96 -11.74
C LEU A 216 -2.64 3.89 -11.30
N THR A 217 -2.36 5.18 -11.10
CA THR A 217 -3.36 6.21 -10.77
C THR A 217 -4.48 6.22 -11.79
N MET A 218 -4.15 6.31 -13.09
CA MET A 218 -5.15 6.31 -14.19
C MET A 218 -6.02 5.04 -14.18
N SER A 219 -5.45 3.89 -13.87
CA SER A 219 -6.20 2.63 -13.81
C SER A 219 -7.15 2.56 -12.63
N VAL A 220 -6.74 3.09 -11.47
CA VAL A 220 -7.63 3.21 -10.30
C VAL A 220 -8.75 4.22 -10.58
N GLU A 221 -8.46 5.36 -11.21
CA GLU A 221 -9.46 6.35 -11.62
C GLU A 221 -10.51 5.76 -12.58
N THR A 222 -10.05 5.01 -13.59
CA THR A 222 -10.98 4.34 -14.52
C THR A 222 -11.83 3.28 -13.80
N THR A 223 -11.23 2.52 -12.87
CA THR A 223 -11.98 1.55 -12.06
C THR A 223 -13.03 2.26 -11.19
N MET A 224 -12.68 3.41 -10.63
CA MET A 224 -13.59 4.24 -9.85
C MET A 224 -14.78 4.72 -10.68
N GLU A 225 -14.58 5.16 -11.92
CA GLU A 225 -15.68 5.55 -12.82
C GLU A 225 -16.60 4.37 -13.15
N TYR A 226 -16.06 3.17 -13.36
CA TYR A 226 -16.87 1.96 -13.55
C TYR A 226 -17.68 1.58 -12.30
N VAL A 227 -17.11 1.72 -11.12
CA VAL A 227 -17.84 1.50 -9.85
C VAL A 227 -18.99 2.51 -9.70
N LYS A 228 -18.79 3.76 -10.12
CA LYS A 228 -19.82 4.79 -10.15
C LYS A 228 -20.94 4.47 -11.15
N GLU A 229 -20.58 3.98 -12.33
CA GLU A 229 -21.54 3.53 -13.34
C GLU A 229 -22.40 2.38 -12.81
N LEU A 230 -21.79 1.37 -12.19
CA LEU A 230 -22.50 0.29 -11.51
C LEU A 230 -23.43 0.79 -10.40
N SER A 231 -23.03 1.83 -9.65
CA SER A 231 -23.88 2.45 -8.63
C SER A 231 -25.12 3.12 -9.24
N ALA A 232 -24.97 3.76 -10.41
CA ALA A 232 -26.11 4.34 -11.14
C ALA A 232 -27.06 3.25 -11.67
N LEU A 233 -26.51 2.16 -12.19
CA LEU A 233 -27.27 1.00 -12.66
C LEU A 233 -27.95 0.20 -11.52
N ALA A 234 -27.52 0.36 -10.26
CA ALA A 234 -28.07 -0.33 -9.10
C ALA A 234 -29.56 -0.01 -8.82
N GLN A 235 -30.17 0.90 -9.58
CA GLN A 235 -31.62 1.14 -9.57
C GLN A 235 -32.41 0.06 -10.32
N SER A 236 -31.75 -0.72 -11.19
CA SER A 236 -32.39 -1.81 -11.89
C SER A 236 -32.57 -3.03 -11.00
N THR A 237 -33.71 -3.71 -11.13
CA THR A 237 -34.06 -4.91 -10.35
C THR A 237 -33.27 -6.17 -10.75
N GLY A 238 -32.25 -6.01 -11.60
CA GLY A 238 -31.53 -7.14 -12.20
C GLY A 238 -30.18 -7.51 -11.55
N PHE A 239 -29.74 -6.77 -10.52
CA PHE A 239 -28.44 -7.04 -9.90
C PHE A 239 -28.42 -8.36 -9.13
N SER A 240 -27.41 -9.20 -9.44
CA SER A 240 -27.10 -10.36 -8.63
C SER A 240 -26.39 -9.94 -7.35
N ARG A 241 -27.00 -10.25 -6.18
CA ARG A 241 -26.39 -10.02 -4.87
C ARG A 241 -24.97 -10.64 -4.79
N GLN A 242 -24.80 -11.87 -5.29
CA GLN A 242 -23.52 -12.56 -5.26
C GLN A 242 -22.46 -11.85 -6.11
N LEU A 243 -22.82 -11.34 -7.28
CA LEU A 243 -21.91 -10.59 -8.13
C LEU A 243 -21.45 -9.30 -7.44
N ILE A 244 -22.35 -8.57 -6.80
CA ILE A 244 -22.02 -7.32 -6.09
C ILE A 244 -21.08 -7.60 -4.90
N VAL A 245 -21.29 -8.67 -4.16
CA VAL A 245 -20.37 -9.09 -3.10
C VAL A 245 -18.97 -9.39 -3.66
N LYS A 246 -18.88 -10.11 -4.77
CA LYS A 246 -17.59 -10.40 -5.42
C LYS A 246 -16.87 -9.16 -5.90
N ILE A 247 -17.58 -8.24 -6.55
CA ILE A 247 -17.02 -6.95 -6.99
C ILE A 247 -16.57 -6.13 -5.78
N GLY A 248 -17.39 -6.06 -4.73
CA GLY A 248 -17.05 -5.36 -3.48
C GLY A 248 -15.76 -5.88 -2.84
N ASN A 249 -15.58 -7.21 -2.76
CA ASN A 249 -14.33 -7.83 -2.28
C ASN A 249 -13.12 -7.46 -3.14
N ALA A 250 -13.29 -7.42 -4.46
CA ALA A 250 -12.20 -7.09 -5.38
C ALA A 250 -11.83 -5.60 -5.30
N VAL A 251 -12.81 -4.71 -5.20
CA VAL A 251 -12.59 -3.27 -5.01
C VAL A 251 -11.88 -3.01 -3.67
N ALA A 252 -12.30 -3.69 -2.59
CA ALA A 252 -11.64 -3.58 -1.30
C ALA A 252 -10.17 -4.02 -1.37
N CYS A 253 -9.89 -5.15 -2.03
CA CYS A 253 -8.51 -5.63 -2.23
C CYS A 253 -7.65 -4.62 -3.00
N VAL A 254 -8.17 -4.00 -4.08
CA VAL A 254 -7.43 -2.99 -4.83
C VAL A 254 -7.19 -1.74 -3.98
N ALA A 255 -8.14 -1.29 -3.18
CA ALA A 255 -7.95 -0.19 -2.26
C ALA A 255 -6.88 -0.52 -1.19
N GLU A 256 -6.91 -1.72 -0.61
CA GLU A 256 -5.88 -2.22 0.32
C GLU A 256 -4.48 -2.29 -0.33
N LEU A 257 -4.40 -2.71 -1.59
CA LEU A 257 -3.15 -2.76 -2.36
C LEU A 257 -2.56 -1.37 -2.57
N VAL A 258 -3.39 -0.40 -2.93
CA VAL A 258 -2.99 1.00 -3.11
C VAL A 258 -2.51 1.61 -1.79
N GLU A 259 -3.23 1.35 -0.69
CA GLU A 259 -2.84 1.82 0.64
C GLU A 259 -1.50 1.25 1.08
N ALA A 260 -1.35 -0.08 1.00
CA ALA A 260 -0.13 -0.77 1.36
C ALA A 260 1.06 -0.29 0.52
N PHE A 261 0.86 -0.06 -0.77
CA PHE A 261 1.88 0.49 -1.66
C PHE A 261 2.29 1.90 -1.24
N SER A 262 1.34 2.81 -1.03
CA SER A 262 1.61 4.18 -0.62
C SER A 262 2.34 4.23 0.73
N ALA A 263 1.87 3.46 1.72
CA ALA A 263 2.54 3.32 3.01
C ALA A 263 3.98 2.80 2.88
N SER A 264 4.21 1.85 1.97
CA SER A 264 5.54 1.29 1.72
C SER A 264 6.48 2.29 1.04
N VAL A 265 5.98 3.15 0.14
CA VAL A 265 6.77 4.25 -0.47
C VAL A 265 7.25 5.21 0.61
N PHE A 266 6.36 5.67 1.49
CA PHE A 266 6.73 6.58 2.59
C PHE A 266 7.68 5.92 3.59
N ASN A 267 7.43 4.64 3.94
CA ASN A 267 8.32 3.90 4.82
C ASN A 267 9.73 3.75 4.21
N GLN A 268 9.81 3.45 2.92
CA GLN A 268 11.09 3.32 2.22
C GLN A 268 11.83 4.67 2.12
N GLU A 269 11.12 5.77 1.95
CA GLU A 269 11.70 7.11 2.01
C GLU A 269 12.38 7.37 3.37
N MET A 270 11.74 6.99 4.47
CA MET A 270 12.32 7.11 5.82
C MET A 270 13.55 6.22 5.97
N ILE A 271 13.50 4.98 5.47
CA ILE A 271 14.65 4.06 5.50
C ILE A 271 15.84 4.68 4.76
N VAL A 272 15.61 5.18 3.55
CA VAL A 272 16.66 5.80 2.72
C VAL A 272 17.27 7.00 3.42
N LYS A 273 16.47 7.92 3.91
CA LYS A 273 16.96 9.11 4.64
C LYS A 273 17.79 8.74 5.87
N ALA A 274 17.33 7.77 6.65
CA ALA A 274 18.05 7.33 7.83
C ALA A 274 19.36 6.60 7.46
N LEU A 275 19.37 5.76 6.42
CA LEU A 275 20.59 5.11 5.93
C LEU A 275 21.57 6.13 5.35
N ASP A 276 21.12 7.15 4.61
CA ASP A 276 21.99 8.18 4.08
C ASP A 276 22.69 8.97 5.20
N ASN A 277 21.98 9.30 6.27
CA ASN A 277 22.59 9.92 7.45
C ASN A 277 23.65 9.03 8.10
N VAL A 278 23.36 7.73 8.24
CA VAL A 278 24.32 6.74 8.77
C VAL A 278 25.53 6.62 7.83
N ASN A 279 25.30 6.51 6.52
CA ASN A 279 26.37 6.37 5.53
C ASN A 279 27.29 7.59 5.53
N GLU A 280 26.73 8.80 5.61
CA GLU A 280 27.48 10.05 5.70
C GLU A 280 28.35 10.07 6.95
N GLU A 281 27.76 9.85 8.13
CA GLU A 281 28.47 9.86 9.40
C GLU A 281 29.58 8.81 9.45
N ILE A 282 29.28 7.56 9.10
CA ILE A 282 30.24 6.45 9.20
C ILE A 282 31.33 6.58 8.13
N SER A 283 31.02 7.04 6.91
CA SER A 283 32.02 7.24 5.86
C SER A 283 33.06 8.32 6.18
N GLY A 284 32.74 9.22 7.10
CA GLY A 284 33.67 10.21 7.62
C GLY A 284 34.60 9.69 8.73
N LEU A 285 34.29 8.51 9.28
CA LEU A 285 35.05 7.89 10.40
C LEU A 285 35.95 6.71 9.95
N VAL A 286 35.72 6.18 8.75
CA VAL A 286 36.42 5.02 8.18
C VAL A 286 37.20 5.42 6.92
#